data_f431295e88133669ec67c7d43a4904f3
#
_entry.id   f431295e88133669ec67c7d43a4904f3
#
_cell.length_a   1.000
_cell.length_b   1.000
_cell.length_c   1.000
_cell.angle_alpha   90.00
_cell.angle_beta   90.00
_cell.angle_gamma   90.00
#
_symmetry.space_group_name_H-M   'P 1'
#
loop_
_entity.id
_entity.type
_entity.pdbx_description
1 polymer ?
#
loop_
_entity_poly.entity_id
_entity_poly.type
_entity_poly.pdbx_seq_one_letter_code
_entity_poly.pdbx_strand_id
1 'polypeptide(L)'
;MKQFLTLSFILIFLACSNQTETTSIKIKPNEQVLIDTVSESKYCYIKSVKQIENEIYIKVDYVEYITGDQATNQAFKEKAYFIDGTDTILDIQNGYYISNQNSKLRQFKVAKSATYQHIIDDDGKHQIKNTPKSDTTQLNNFKNSNALIIVHVKNRIIQSIDERFIP
;
A
#
# COMPACT_ATOMS: atom_id res chain seq x y z
N MET A 1 -21.77 -76.01 -35.60
CA MET A 1 -21.46 -75.93 -34.20
C MET A 1 -20.53 -74.72 -34.00
N LYS A 2 -21.08 -73.60 -33.49
CA LYS A 2 -20.29 -72.39 -33.25
C LYS A 2 -20.14 -72.27 -31.73
N GLN A 3 -18.91 -72.35 -31.24
CA GLN A 3 -18.57 -72.14 -29.86
C GLN A 3 -18.47 -70.63 -29.59
N PHE A 4 -19.25 -70.14 -28.65
CA PHE A 4 -19.17 -68.77 -28.12
C PHE A 4 -18.17 -68.76 -26.97
N LEU A 5 -17.08 -68.04 -27.14
CA LEU A 5 -16.07 -67.78 -26.13
C LEU A 5 -16.49 -66.51 -25.37
N THR A 6 -16.99 -66.67 -24.16
CA THR A 6 -17.30 -65.55 -23.27
C THR A 6 -16.05 -65.09 -22.55
N LEU A 7 -15.59 -63.88 -22.91
CA LEU A 7 -14.46 -63.20 -22.26
C LEU A 7 -15.00 -62.46 -21.04
N SER A 8 -14.67 -62.94 -19.83
CA SER A 8 -15.01 -62.31 -18.57
C SER A 8 -14.00 -61.20 -18.27
N PHE A 9 -14.46 -59.94 -18.29
CA PHE A 9 -13.66 -58.79 -17.96
C PHE A 9 -13.76 -58.50 -16.44
N ILE A 10 -12.73 -58.86 -15.70
CA ILE A 10 -12.64 -58.54 -14.26
C ILE A 10 -12.13 -57.11 -14.13
N LEU A 11 -13.02 -56.18 -13.72
CA LEU A 11 -12.68 -54.84 -13.32
C LEU A 11 -12.10 -54.86 -11.89
N ILE A 12 -10.83 -54.65 -11.77
CA ILE A 12 -10.19 -54.40 -10.47
C ILE A 12 -10.33 -52.91 -10.15
N PHE A 13 -11.21 -52.56 -9.21
CA PHE A 13 -11.27 -51.24 -8.62
C PHE A 13 -10.12 -51.09 -7.62
N LEU A 14 -9.06 -50.37 -7.98
CA LEU A 14 -8.12 -49.85 -7.01
C LEU A 14 -8.78 -48.69 -6.27
N ALA A 15 -9.26 -48.93 -5.06
CA ALA A 15 -9.65 -47.90 -4.13
C ALA A 15 -8.40 -47.23 -3.57
N CYS A 16 -8.02 -46.06 -4.11
CA CYS A 16 -7.10 -45.17 -3.44
C CYS A 16 -7.80 -44.53 -2.25
N SER A 17 -7.56 -45.07 -1.05
CA SER A 17 -7.94 -44.41 0.20
C SER A 17 -6.98 -43.25 0.42
N ASN A 18 -7.40 -42.03 0.16
CA ASN A 18 -6.72 -40.83 0.64
C ASN A 18 -6.90 -40.79 2.16
N GLN A 19 -5.92 -41.28 2.89
CA GLN A 19 -5.78 -40.96 4.31
C GLN A 19 -5.38 -39.51 4.43
N THR A 20 -6.36 -38.66 4.77
CA THR A 20 -6.08 -37.31 5.26
C THR A 20 -5.49 -37.47 6.65
N GLU A 21 -4.16 -37.41 6.75
CA GLU A 21 -3.48 -37.27 8.03
C GLU A 21 -3.90 -35.94 8.64
N THR A 22 -4.86 -36.00 9.55
CA THR A 22 -5.19 -34.88 10.44
C THR A 22 -4.07 -34.76 11.44
N THR A 23 -3.03 -33.99 11.09
CA THR A 23 -1.98 -33.61 12.03
C THR A 23 -2.62 -32.73 13.10
N SER A 24 -3.03 -33.30 14.21
CA SER A 24 -3.44 -32.56 15.38
C SER A 24 -2.21 -31.81 15.92
N ILE A 25 -2.13 -30.52 15.60
CA ILE A 25 -1.14 -29.61 16.19
C ILE A 25 -1.49 -29.48 17.67
N LYS A 26 -0.77 -30.17 18.52
CA LYS A 26 -0.78 -29.91 19.98
C LYS A 26 -0.13 -28.57 20.22
N ILE A 27 -0.93 -27.50 20.29
CA ILE A 27 -0.49 -26.17 20.71
C ILE A 27 -0.10 -26.29 22.18
N LYS A 28 1.19 -26.15 22.48
CA LYS A 28 1.68 -26.02 23.86
C LYS A 28 1.14 -24.71 24.43
N PRO A 29 0.56 -24.68 25.64
CA PRO A 29 -0.15 -23.50 26.18
C PRO A 29 0.74 -22.33 26.59
N ASN A 30 1.97 -22.21 26.11
CA ASN A 30 2.90 -21.15 26.51
C ASN A 30 3.83 -20.65 25.40
N GLU A 31 3.48 -20.88 24.14
CA GLU A 31 4.17 -20.23 23.04
C GLU A 31 3.43 -18.91 22.77
N GLN A 32 3.95 -17.80 23.35
CA GLN A 32 3.59 -16.46 22.91
C GLN A 32 3.95 -16.38 21.43
N VAL A 33 2.94 -16.51 20.57
CA VAL A 33 3.08 -16.17 19.16
C VAL A 33 3.43 -14.69 19.14
N LEU A 34 4.70 -14.38 18.97
CA LEU A 34 5.16 -13.05 18.62
C LEU A 34 4.54 -12.73 17.27
N ILE A 35 3.37 -12.10 17.31
CA ILE A 35 2.78 -11.51 16.11
C ILE A 35 3.73 -10.38 15.73
N ASP A 36 4.57 -10.66 14.74
CA ASP A 36 5.48 -9.68 14.17
C ASP A 36 4.62 -8.54 13.61
N THR A 37 4.49 -7.47 14.39
CA THR A 37 3.65 -6.33 14.05
C THR A 37 4.36 -5.53 12.97
N VAL A 38 4.08 -5.84 11.71
CA VAL A 38 4.62 -5.10 10.58
C VAL A 38 4.10 -3.66 10.66
N SER A 39 5.04 -2.74 10.90
CA SER A 39 4.78 -1.30 10.87
C SER A 39 5.60 -0.69 9.73
N GLU A 40 4.96 0.10 8.90
CA GLU A 40 5.61 0.79 7.78
C GLU A 40 5.13 2.23 7.66
N SER A 41 6.02 3.10 7.16
CA SER A 41 5.70 4.49 6.81
C SER A 41 6.07 4.69 5.35
N LYS A 42 5.13 5.21 4.55
CA LYS A 42 5.30 5.38 3.10
C LYS A 42 4.75 6.71 2.61
N TYR A 43 5.50 7.35 1.74
CA TYR A 43 5.00 8.48 0.96
C TYR A 43 4.00 7.99 -0.06
N CYS A 44 2.89 8.71 -0.22
CA CYS A 44 1.89 8.36 -1.20
C CYS A 44 0.94 9.51 -1.53
N TYR A 45 0.11 9.28 -2.56
CA TYR A 45 -1.05 10.10 -2.90
C TYR A 45 -2.33 9.31 -2.64
N ILE A 46 -3.36 9.96 -2.10
CA ILE A 46 -4.69 9.34 -1.98
C ILE A 46 -5.38 9.40 -3.35
N LYS A 47 -5.76 8.25 -3.88
CA LYS A 47 -6.48 8.14 -5.16
C LYS A 47 -7.98 7.93 -4.99
N SER A 48 -8.41 7.33 -3.88
CA SER A 48 -9.84 7.24 -3.56
C SER A 48 -10.07 7.14 -2.05
N VAL A 49 -11.20 7.67 -1.63
CA VAL A 49 -11.75 7.54 -0.26
C VAL A 49 -13.12 6.90 -0.40
N LYS A 50 -13.39 5.86 0.39
CA LYS A 50 -14.68 5.19 0.45
C LYS A 50 -15.06 4.94 1.90
N GLN A 51 -16.31 5.24 2.23
CA GLN A 51 -16.91 4.82 3.48
C GLN A 51 -17.85 3.65 3.20
N ILE A 52 -17.69 2.57 3.93
CA ILE A 52 -18.54 1.39 3.88
C ILE A 52 -19.02 1.17 5.30
N GLU A 53 -20.33 1.35 5.52
CA GLU A 53 -20.91 1.37 6.86
C GLU A 53 -20.20 2.40 7.76
N ASN A 54 -19.59 1.96 8.86
CA ASN A 54 -18.85 2.80 9.81
C ASN A 54 -17.33 2.70 9.65
N GLU A 55 -16.85 2.21 8.51
CA GLU A 55 -15.43 2.00 8.23
C GLU A 55 -14.98 2.82 7.03
N ILE A 56 -13.79 3.40 7.13
CA ILE A 56 -13.18 4.19 6.07
C ILE A 56 -12.06 3.38 5.42
N TYR A 57 -12.09 3.36 4.09
CA TYR A 57 -11.06 2.74 3.26
C TYR A 57 -10.49 3.78 2.30
N ILE A 58 -9.17 3.78 2.16
CA ILE A 58 -8.52 4.59 1.13
C ILE A 58 -7.71 3.72 0.19
N LYS A 59 -7.63 4.15 -1.08
CA LYS A 59 -6.63 3.62 -2.02
C LYS A 59 -5.54 4.65 -2.19
N VAL A 60 -4.31 4.21 -2.04
CA VAL A 60 -3.12 5.05 -2.14
C VAL A 60 -2.19 4.54 -3.24
N ASP A 61 -1.47 5.47 -3.82
CA ASP A 61 -0.39 5.26 -4.77
C ASP A 61 0.92 5.60 -4.08
N TYR A 62 1.77 4.60 -3.83
CA TYR A 62 3.05 4.79 -3.15
C TYR A 62 4.06 5.43 -4.09
N VAL A 63 4.78 6.40 -3.56
CA VAL A 63 5.84 7.10 -4.27
C VAL A 63 7.11 7.16 -3.42
N GLU A 64 8.23 7.46 -4.05
CA GLU A 64 9.49 7.73 -3.37
C GLU A 64 9.76 9.23 -3.41
N TYR A 65 9.96 9.82 -2.24
CA TYR A 65 10.38 11.21 -2.08
C TYR A 65 11.90 11.24 -1.92
N ILE A 66 12.58 11.76 -2.90
CA ILE A 66 14.05 11.71 -3.03
C ILE A 66 14.58 13.14 -2.99
N THR A 67 15.69 13.40 -2.28
CA THR A 67 16.26 14.72 -2.11
C THR A 67 17.77 14.74 -2.45
N GLY A 68 18.31 15.95 -2.67
CA GLY A 68 19.74 16.16 -2.93
C GLY A 68 20.22 15.48 -4.21
N ASP A 69 21.49 15.05 -4.24
CA ASP A 69 22.12 14.47 -5.44
C ASP A 69 21.41 13.20 -5.93
N GLN A 70 20.75 12.48 -5.04
CA GLN A 70 19.97 11.30 -5.41
C GLN A 70 18.75 11.67 -6.24
N ALA A 71 18.13 12.82 -6.00
CA ALA A 71 17.02 13.33 -6.80
C ALA A 71 17.46 13.59 -8.25
N THR A 72 18.59 14.23 -8.42
CA THR A 72 19.20 14.47 -9.74
C THR A 72 19.45 13.16 -10.48
N ASN A 73 20.11 12.22 -9.83
CA ASN A 73 20.44 10.92 -10.42
C ASN A 73 19.19 10.13 -10.81
N GLN A 74 18.16 10.16 -9.96
CA GLN A 74 16.92 9.44 -10.23
C GLN A 74 16.12 10.08 -11.37
N ALA A 75 16.06 11.42 -11.41
CA ALA A 75 15.42 12.15 -12.51
C ALA A 75 16.07 11.84 -13.85
N PHE A 76 17.40 11.79 -13.91
CA PHE A 76 18.13 11.36 -15.12
C PHE A 76 17.77 9.92 -15.52
N LYS A 77 17.79 9.01 -14.57
CA LYS A 77 17.46 7.60 -14.80
C LYS A 77 16.05 7.42 -15.35
N GLU A 78 15.09 8.21 -14.87
CA GLU A 78 13.70 8.19 -15.28
C GLU A 78 13.41 9.07 -16.50
N LYS A 79 14.42 9.73 -17.04
CA LYS A 79 14.32 10.65 -18.19
C LYS A 79 13.36 11.82 -17.91
N ALA A 80 13.29 12.26 -16.66
CA ALA A 80 12.53 13.42 -16.23
C ALA A 80 13.36 14.71 -16.50
N TYR A 81 13.56 14.97 -17.78
CA TYR A 81 14.26 16.18 -18.26
C TYR A 81 13.72 16.58 -19.63
N PHE A 82 13.93 17.83 -19.98
CA PHE A 82 13.70 18.33 -21.35
C PHE A 82 14.99 18.99 -21.86
N ILE A 83 15.09 19.11 -23.17
CA ILE A 83 16.25 19.73 -23.82
C ILE A 83 15.80 21.11 -24.31
N ASP A 84 16.52 22.15 -23.88
CA ASP A 84 16.33 23.52 -24.35
C ASP A 84 17.64 23.97 -25.05
N GLY A 85 17.59 24.04 -26.38
CA GLY A 85 18.80 24.29 -27.20
C GLY A 85 19.84 23.17 -27.01
N THR A 86 20.97 23.50 -26.38
CA THR A 86 22.05 22.57 -26.03
C THR A 86 22.00 22.08 -24.58
N ASP A 87 21.11 22.64 -23.78
CA ASP A 87 21.04 22.40 -22.34
C ASP A 87 20.06 21.31 -21.98
N THR A 88 20.43 20.48 -21.00
CA THR A 88 19.54 19.48 -20.39
C THR A 88 19.00 20.05 -19.08
N ILE A 89 17.70 20.29 -19.04
CA ILE A 89 17.02 20.83 -17.87
C ILE A 89 16.27 19.69 -17.18
N LEU A 90 16.62 19.42 -15.93
CA LEU A 90 15.97 18.39 -15.13
C LEU A 90 14.65 18.91 -14.56
N ASP A 91 13.63 18.05 -14.57
CA ASP A 91 12.35 18.31 -13.89
C ASP A 91 12.48 18.04 -12.38
N ILE A 92 13.33 18.86 -11.74
CA ILE A 92 13.57 18.84 -10.30
C ILE A 92 13.15 20.18 -9.74
N GLN A 93 12.19 20.17 -8.82
CA GLN A 93 11.75 21.38 -8.14
C GLN A 93 12.36 21.43 -6.73
N ASN A 94 12.94 22.59 -6.37
CA ASN A 94 13.42 22.85 -5.00
C ASN A 94 14.30 21.73 -4.40
N GLY A 95 15.10 21.03 -5.23
CA GLY A 95 16.04 19.99 -4.78
C GLY A 95 15.44 18.67 -4.36
N TYR A 96 14.19 18.38 -4.74
CA TYR A 96 13.56 17.08 -4.55
C TYR A 96 13.00 16.51 -5.87
N TYR A 97 12.83 15.20 -5.91
CA TYR A 97 12.19 14.47 -7.00
C TYR A 97 11.22 13.44 -6.43
N ILE A 98 10.04 13.33 -7.04
CA ILE A 98 9.06 12.30 -6.68
C ILE A 98 9.04 11.23 -7.76
N SER A 99 9.55 10.05 -7.41
CA SER A 99 9.55 8.89 -8.30
C SER A 99 8.29 8.05 -8.08
N ASN A 100 7.60 7.72 -9.18
CA ASN A 100 6.44 6.81 -9.15
C ASN A 100 6.62 5.68 -10.17
N GLN A 101 7.60 4.81 -9.93
CA GLN A 101 7.89 3.66 -10.78
C GLN A 101 6.89 2.52 -10.62
N ASN A 102 6.06 2.55 -9.60
CA ASN A 102 5.11 1.51 -9.29
C ASN A 102 3.72 2.08 -8.96
N SER A 103 2.95 2.35 -10.00
CA SER A 103 1.59 2.90 -9.92
C SER A 103 0.53 1.91 -9.36
N LYS A 104 0.97 0.81 -8.72
CA LYS A 104 0.06 -0.15 -8.10
C LYS A 104 -0.70 0.48 -6.93
N LEU A 105 -2.01 0.57 -7.06
CA LEU A 105 -2.86 1.05 -5.98
C LEU A 105 -2.98 0.01 -4.86
N ARG A 106 -2.87 0.49 -3.63
CA ARG A 106 -2.99 -0.31 -2.40
C ARG A 106 -4.17 0.19 -1.59
N GLN A 107 -5.03 -0.74 -1.14
CA GLN A 107 -6.18 -0.39 -0.33
C GLN A 107 -5.90 -0.69 1.13
N PHE A 108 -6.21 0.29 1.98
CA PHE A 108 -6.07 0.18 3.43
C PHE A 108 -7.36 0.61 4.11
N LYS A 109 -7.63 -0.01 5.25
CA LYS A 109 -8.59 0.48 6.23
C LYS A 109 -7.92 1.57 7.07
N VAL A 110 -8.67 2.61 7.40
CA VAL A 110 -8.22 3.67 8.31
C VAL A 110 -8.75 3.36 9.71
N ALA A 111 -7.87 3.41 10.72
CA ALA A 111 -8.28 3.18 12.10
C ALA A 111 -9.29 4.25 12.54
N LYS A 112 -10.26 3.89 13.36
CA LYS A 112 -11.22 4.87 13.94
C LYS A 112 -10.55 5.92 14.82
N SER A 113 -9.37 5.57 15.36
CA SER A 113 -8.51 6.45 16.17
C SER A 113 -7.41 7.12 15.36
N ALA A 114 -7.41 6.99 14.03
CA ALA A 114 -6.36 7.57 13.22
C ALA A 114 -6.30 9.08 13.40
N THR A 115 -5.07 9.61 13.42
CA THR A 115 -4.79 11.03 13.52
C THR A 115 -4.32 11.58 12.18
N TYR A 116 -4.65 12.84 11.92
CA TYR A 116 -4.19 13.54 10.72
C TYR A 116 -3.39 14.75 11.12
N GLN A 117 -2.21 14.90 10.52
CA GLN A 117 -1.45 16.14 10.56
C GLN A 117 -1.60 16.81 9.20
N HIS A 118 -2.02 18.06 9.19
CA HIS A 118 -2.04 18.85 7.99
C HIS A 118 -1.33 20.18 8.21
N ILE A 119 -0.79 20.70 7.14
CA ILE A 119 -0.05 21.95 7.13
C ILE A 119 -1.04 23.06 6.83
N ILE A 120 -1.12 24.03 7.74
CA ILE A 120 -1.88 25.26 7.54
C ILE A 120 -0.85 26.35 7.22
N ASP A 121 -1.04 27.05 6.13
CA ASP A 121 -0.32 28.27 5.85
C ASP A 121 -1.12 29.42 6.45
N ASP A 122 -0.60 29.99 7.54
CA ASP A 122 -1.16 31.16 8.20
C ASP A 122 -0.12 32.29 8.10
N ASP A 123 -0.38 33.23 7.22
CA ASP A 123 0.49 34.38 6.93
C ASP A 123 1.97 34.00 6.66
N GLY A 124 2.21 32.95 5.87
CA GLY A 124 3.55 32.45 5.54
C GLY A 124 4.21 31.66 6.67
N LYS A 125 3.47 31.31 7.72
CA LYS A 125 3.92 30.44 8.79
C LYS A 125 3.25 29.08 8.66
N HIS A 126 4.03 28.07 8.30
CA HIS A 126 3.56 26.70 8.26
C HIS A 126 3.28 26.19 9.68
N GLN A 127 2.04 25.93 10.00
CA GLN A 127 1.62 25.35 11.27
C GLN A 127 1.14 23.91 11.03
N ILE A 128 1.54 23.01 11.93
CA ILE A 128 1.04 21.63 11.93
C ILE A 128 -0.20 21.58 12.82
N LYS A 129 -1.35 21.25 12.24
CA LYS A 129 -2.57 21.02 12.99
C LYS A 129 -2.86 19.53 13.07
N ASN A 130 -2.93 19.04 14.31
CA ASN A 130 -3.40 17.68 14.58
C ASN A 130 -4.93 17.68 14.64
N THR A 131 -5.56 16.93 13.74
CA THR A 131 -6.99 16.71 13.78
C THR A 131 -7.26 15.31 14.33
N PRO A 132 -7.78 15.21 15.56
CA PRO A 132 -8.22 13.92 16.08
C PRO A 132 -9.51 13.53 15.37
N LYS A 133 -9.55 12.36 14.81
CA LYS A 133 -10.71 11.72 14.22
C LYS A 133 -10.60 11.52 12.71
N SER A 134 -10.73 10.27 12.33
CA SER A 134 -10.86 9.87 10.93
C SER A 134 -12.12 10.50 10.33
N ASP A 135 -11.95 11.60 9.63
CA ASP A 135 -13.00 12.29 8.89
C ASP A 135 -12.74 12.10 7.39
N THR A 136 -13.76 11.65 6.68
CA THR A 136 -13.70 11.54 5.22
C THR A 136 -13.47 12.89 4.55
N THR A 137 -13.89 14.00 5.18
CA THR A 137 -13.67 15.35 4.67
C THR A 137 -12.18 15.65 4.55
N GLN A 138 -11.38 15.41 5.59
CA GLN A 138 -9.94 15.67 5.55
C GLN A 138 -9.23 14.76 4.55
N LEU A 139 -9.62 13.49 4.47
CA LEU A 139 -9.06 12.57 3.48
C LEU A 139 -9.40 12.99 2.04
N ASN A 140 -10.61 13.50 1.81
CA ASN A 140 -10.99 14.05 0.52
C ASN A 140 -10.25 15.34 0.20
N ASN A 141 -9.96 16.18 1.20
CA ASN A 141 -9.12 17.37 1.01
C ASN A 141 -7.72 16.96 0.53
N PHE A 142 -7.04 16.04 1.19
CA PHE A 142 -5.74 15.51 0.75
C PHE A 142 -5.79 14.94 -0.68
N LYS A 143 -6.86 14.20 -0.99
CA LYS A 143 -7.05 13.65 -2.35
C LYS A 143 -7.23 14.77 -3.38
N ASN A 144 -8.06 15.76 -3.10
CA ASN A 144 -8.44 16.80 -4.06
C ASN A 144 -7.30 17.81 -4.29
N SER A 145 -6.50 18.10 -3.25
CA SER A 145 -5.29 18.93 -3.38
C SER A 145 -4.11 18.17 -3.98
N ASN A 146 -4.25 16.85 -4.21
CA ASN A 146 -3.13 15.96 -4.59
C ASN A 146 -1.94 16.12 -3.64
N ALA A 147 -2.24 16.25 -2.33
CA ALA A 147 -1.21 16.42 -1.32
C ALA A 147 -0.31 15.18 -1.22
N LEU A 148 1.01 15.41 -1.15
CA LEU A 148 1.93 14.36 -0.77
C LEU A 148 1.76 14.10 0.72
N ILE A 149 1.48 12.85 1.09
CA ILE A 149 1.27 12.44 2.47
C ILE A 149 2.20 11.29 2.85
N ILE A 150 2.42 11.13 4.15
CA ILE A 150 3.04 9.94 4.73
C ILE A 150 1.93 9.16 5.45
N VAL A 151 1.73 7.91 5.07
CA VAL A 151 0.84 6.99 5.79
C VAL A 151 1.65 6.11 6.73
N HIS A 152 1.21 6.03 7.99
CA HIS A 152 1.77 5.12 8.99
C HIS A 152 0.84 3.94 9.14
N VAL A 153 1.29 2.78 8.68
CA VAL A 153 0.50 1.57 8.60
C VAL A 153 0.98 0.56 9.63
N LYS A 154 0.06 -0.03 10.38
CA LYS A 154 0.33 -1.15 11.28
C LYS A 154 -0.67 -2.26 10.99
N ASN A 155 -0.18 -3.46 10.70
CA ASN A 155 -1.03 -4.61 10.36
C ASN A 155 -2.06 -4.32 9.26
N ARG A 156 -1.64 -3.61 8.20
CA ARG A 156 -2.48 -3.18 7.08
C ARG A 156 -3.62 -2.21 7.46
N ILE A 157 -3.54 -1.56 8.61
CA ILE A 157 -4.47 -0.52 9.06
C ILE A 157 -3.69 0.78 9.22
N ILE A 158 -4.16 1.85 8.61
CA ILE A 158 -3.56 3.18 8.75
C ILE A 158 -3.87 3.71 10.15
N GLN A 159 -2.80 4.10 10.87
CA GLN A 159 -2.86 4.64 12.23
C GLN A 159 -2.77 6.17 12.24
N SER A 160 -1.99 6.74 11.31
CA SER A 160 -1.91 8.18 11.11
C SER A 160 -1.56 8.53 9.67
N ILE A 161 -1.86 9.76 9.31
CA ILE A 161 -1.56 10.36 8.01
C ILE A 161 -0.99 11.75 8.26
N ASP A 162 0.20 12.00 7.73
CA ASP A 162 0.89 13.27 7.88
C ASP A 162 1.06 13.91 6.51
N GLU A 163 0.60 15.13 6.34
CA GLU A 163 0.85 15.91 5.13
C GLU A 163 2.32 16.30 5.06
N ARG A 164 2.92 16.15 3.88
CA ARG A 164 4.28 16.58 3.63
C ARG A 164 4.25 17.91 2.89
N PHE A 165 4.82 18.95 3.52
CA PHE A 165 5.09 20.19 2.82
C PHE A 165 6.10 19.97 1.70
N ILE A 166 5.75 20.45 0.52
CA ILE A 166 6.63 20.50 -0.64
C ILE A 166 6.88 22.00 -0.91
N PRO A 167 8.10 22.49 -0.69
CA PRO A 167 8.43 23.91 -0.84
C PRO A 167 8.33 24.41 -2.28
#